data_b65e8b1557584b5ffac59cfca07ea1ef
#
_entry.id   b65e8b1557584b5ffac59cfca07ea1ef
#
_cell.length_a   1.000
_cell.length_b   1.000
_cell.length_c   1.000
_cell.angle_alpha   90.00
_cell.angle_beta   90.00
_cell.angle_gamma   90.00
#
_symmetry.space_group_name_H-M   'P 1'
#
loop_
_entity.id
_entity.type
_entity.pdbx_description
1 polymer ?
#
loop_
_entity_poly.entity_id
_entity_poly.type
_entity_poly.pdbx_seq_one_letter_code
_entity_poly.pdbx_strand_id
1 'polypeptide(L)'
;MNLSSSKQALGRDGVDKPIIITISGDLGSGKSMLANALVERWKADRYSTGMVQRKLAERMGITTLELNKRAETDKSIDDQIDSVFKNLSKTAKNLVVDSRMAYHFLPESFRIRLEVHPRVAATRIKGDTSRIGEGTYNSLEEIEAAINARKLSERERFIRYYSTDIADHAGYDLVVNTTSAAPEVVVEVVNACIEAW
;
A
#
# COMPACT_ATOMS: atom_id res chain seq x y z
N MET A 1 -0.49 -11.56 -37.56
CA MET A 1 -1.10 -10.22 -37.41
C MET A 1 -0.87 -9.76 -35.98
N ASN A 2 0.08 -8.85 -35.81
CA ASN A 2 0.44 -8.28 -34.50
C ASN A 2 -0.58 -7.22 -34.11
N LEU A 3 -1.37 -7.49 -33.07
CA LEU A 3 -2.15 -6.46 -32.39
C LEU A 3 -1.48 -6.12 -31.05
N SER A 4 -0.33 -5.45 -31.14
CA SER A 4 0.29 -4.77 -30.01
C SER A 4 0.00 -3.27 -30.17
N SER A 5 -1.16 -2.84 -29.72
CA SER A 5 -1.46 -1.41 -29.52
C SER A 5 -1.75 -1.20 -28.05
N SER A 6 -0.68 -0.96 -27.28
CA SER A 6 -0.79 -0.31 -26.00
C SER A 6 -1.35 1.11 -26.23
N LYS A 7 -2.65 1.28 -26.03
CA LYS A 7 -3.24 2.63 -25.89
C LYS A 7 -2.70 3.20 -24.59
N GLN A 8 -1.70 4.05 -24.66
CA GLN A 8 -1.36 4.98 -23.59
C GLN A 8 -2.54 5.94 -23.42
N ALA A 9 -2.95 6.14 -22.19
CA ALA A 9 -4.00 7.13 -21.87
C ALA A 9 -3.47 8.51 -22.29
N LEU A 10 -3.98 9.05 -23.38
CA LEU A 10 -3.69 10.40 -23.85
C LEU A 10 -4.38 11.39 -22.90
N GLY A 11 -3.58 12.18 -22.20
CA GLY A 11 -4.07 13.36 -21.49
C GLY A 11 -4.77 14.32 -22.46
N ARG A 12 -5.81 14.99 -22.03
CA ARG A 12 -6.65 15.91 -22.83
C ARG A 12 -5.86 17.03 -23.53
N ASP A 13 -4.60 17.24 -23.18
CA ASP A 13 -3.73 18.33 -23.67
C ASP A 13 -2.49 17.83 -24.42
N GLY A 14 -2.46 16.56 -24.88
CA GLY A 14 -1.37 16.02 -25.72
C GLY A 14 -0.01 15.85 -25.03
N VAL A 15 0.06 16.03 -23.71
CA VAL A 15 1.23 15.71 -22.88
C VAL A 15 0.88 14.49 -22.05
N ASP A 16 1.62 13.40 -22.20
CA ASP A 16 1.45 12.20 -21.37
C ASP A 16 1.73 12.57 -19.90
N LYS A 17 0.66 12.85 -19.15
CA LYS A 17 0.80 13.04 -17.70
C LYS A 17 1.22 11.73 -17.07
N PRO A 18 2.21 11.76 -16.17
CA PRO A 18 2.60 10.55 -15.45
C PRO A 18 1.42 10.05 -14.61
N ILE A 19 1.18 8.73 -14.66
CA ILE A 19 0.17 8.10 -13.83
C ILE A 19 0.74 7.85 -12.43
N ILE A 20 0.00 8.24 -11.41
CA ILE A 20 0.31 7.93 -10.02
C ILE A 20 -0.73 6.92 -9.51
N ILE A 21 -0.27 5.80 -9.00
CA ILE A 21 -1.12 4.74 -8.45
C ILE A 21 -0.77 4.57 -6.98
N THR A 22 -1.76 4.68 -6.12
CA THR A 22 -1.59 4.43 -4.68
C THR A 22 -2.29 3.14 -4.27
N ILE A 23 -1.58 2.30 -3.50
CA ILE A 23 -2.10 1.02 -3.02
C ILE A 23 -2.11 1.05 -1.50
N SER A 24 -3.31 1.09 -0.94
CA SER A 24 -3.58 0.92 0.48
C SER A 24 -4.15 -0.48 0.77
N GLY A 25 -4.33 -0.82 2.03
CA GLY A 25 -5.05 -2.03 2.41
C GLY A 25 -4.41 -2.83 3.54
N ASP A 26 -5.06 -3.93 3.86
CA ASP A 26 -4.76 -4.76 5.02
C ASP A 26 -3.37 -5.43 4.93
N LEU A 27 -2.83 -5.82 6.08
CA LEU A 27 -1.66 -6.70 6.14
C LEU A 27 -2.01 -8.04 5.49
N GLY A 28 -1.09 -8.61 4.71
CA GLY A 28 -1.33 -9.88 4.01
C GLY A 28 -2.30 -9.81 2.83
N SER A 29 -2.79 -8.63 2.42
CA SER A 29 -3.70 -8.46 1.29
C SER A 29 -3.04 -8.57 -0.09
N GLY A 30 -1.71 -8.69 -0.18
CA GLY A 30 -0.99 -8.80 -1.45
C GLY A 30 -0.52 -7.47 -2.06
N LYS A 31 -0.53 -6.35 -1.32
CA LYS A 31 -0.10 -5.03 -1.81
C LYS A 31 1.24 -5.04 -2.53
N SER A 32 2.26 -5.65 -1.91
CA SER A 32 3.61 -5.65 -2.49
C SER A 32 3.70 -6.46 -3.78
N MET A 33 2.91 -7.53 -3.90
CA MET A 33 2.80 -8.33 -5.13
C MET A 33 2.15 -7.49 -6.23
N LEU A 34 1.00 -6.88 -5.95
CA LEU A 34 0.31 -5.99 -6.90
C LEU A 34 1.21 -4.83 -7.31
N ALA A 35 1.89 -4.18 -6.35
CA ALA A 35 2.80 -3.08 -6.64
C ALA A 35 3.92 -3.48 -7.62
N ASN A 36 4.53 -4.67 -7.46
CA ASN A 36 5.53 -5.16 -8.39
C ASN A 36 4.96 -5.36 -9.80
N ALA A 37 3.79 -5.98 -9.93
CA ALA A 37 3.15 -6.21 -11.22
C ALA A 37 2.79 -4.89 -11.93
N LEU A 38 2.29 -3.90 -11.18
CA LEU A 38 1.98 -2.57 -11.74
C LEU A 38 3.24 -1.81 -12.16
N VAL A 39 4.33 -1.90 -11.38
CA VAL A 39 5.63 -1.30 -11.75
C VAL A 39 6.11 -1.81 -13.11
N GLU A 40 6.06 -3.12 -13.33
CA GLU A 40 6.44 -3.73 -14.61
C GLU A 40 5.52 -3.30 -15.76
N ARG A 41 4.19 -3.38 -15.53
CA ARG A 41 3.19 -3.06 -16.55
C ARG A 41 3.25 -1.59 -16.99
N TRP A 42 3.36 -0.66 -16.02
CA TRP A 42 3.28 0.79 -16.25
C TRP A 42 4.66 1.45 -16.36
N LYS A 43 5.75 0.67 -16.31
CA LYS A 43 7.14 1.18 -16.28
C LYS A 43 7.32 2.30 -15.25
N ALA A 44 6.77 2.07 -14.05
CA ALA A 44 6.69 3.04 -12.99
C ALA A 44 7.85 2.92 -12.00
N ASP A 45 8.24 4.02 -11.39
CA ASP A 45 9.08 3.99 -10.18
C ASP A 45 8.24 3.47 -8.99
N ARG A 46 8.87 2.76 -8.06
CA ARG A 46 8.21 2.22 -6.86
C ARG A 46 8.62 2.94 -5.60
N TYR A 47 7.63 3.29 -4.78
CA TYR A 47 7.84 3.73 -3.42
C TYR A 47 7.02 2.89 -2.43
N SER A 48 7.59 2.53 -1.27
CA SER A 48 6.91 1.76 -0.23
C SER A 48 7.22 2.31 1.15
N THR A 49 6.19 2.76 1.89
CA THR A 49 6.36 3.19 3.28
C THR A 49 6.75 2.04 4.19
N GLY A 50 6.34 0.81 3.91
CA GLY A 50 6.79 -0.36 4.65
C GLY A 50 8.31 -0.58 4.57
N MET A 51 8.94 -0.27 3.42
CA MET A 51 10.41 -0.29 3.30
C MET A 51 11.06 0.82 4.11
N VAL A 52 10.48 2.01 4.12
CA VAL A 52 10.97 3.15 4.92
C VAL A 52 10.87 2.85 6.41
N GLN A 53 9.74 2.30 6.86
CA GLN A 53 9.54 1.88 8.25
C GLN A 53 10.57 0.85 8.70
N ARG A 54 10.84 -0.18 7.88
CA ARG A 54 11.88 -1.18 8.19
C ARG A 54 13.26 -0.56 8.33
N LYS A 55 13.67 0.30 7.39
CA LYS A 55 14.96 1.01 7.47
C LYS A 55 15.05 1.94 8.68
N LEU A 56 13.95 2.59 9.05
CA LEU A 56 13.91 3.46 10.23
C LEU A 56 14.05 2.63 11.51
N ALA A 57 13.29 1.53 11.61
CA ALA A 57 13.37 0.61 12.74
C ALA A 57 14.79 0.03 12.91
N GLU A 58 15.42 -0.41 11.82
CA GLU A 58 16.79 -0.90 11.79
C GLU A 58 17.79 0.15 12.31
N ARG A 59 17.69 1.41 11.83
CA ARG A 59 18.54 2.51 12.32
C ARG A 59 18.36 2.80 13.79
N MET A 60 17.18 2.59 14.33
CA MET A 60 16.85 2.78 15.74
C MET A 60 17.16 1.55 16.59
N GLY A 61 17.61 0.44 16.00
CA GLY A 61 17.88 -0.82 16.70
C GLY A 61 16.65 -1.47 17.32
N ILE A 62 15.46 -1.25 16.73
CA ILE A 62 14.16 -1.76 17.22
C ILE A 62 13.43 -2.55 16.13
N THR A 63 12.40 -3.29 16.53
CA THR A 63 11.52 -3.98 15.58
C THR A 63 10.54 -3.01 14.92
N THR A 64 10.00 -3.38 13.76
CA THR A 64 8.93 -2.62 13.11
C THR A 64 7.67 -2.54 13.98
N LEU A 65 7.43 -3.56 14.80
CA LEU A 65 6.33 -3.57 15.77
C LEU A 65 6.52 -2.50 16.84
N GLU A 66 7.73 -2.40 17.41
CA GLU A 66 8.07 -1.36 18.39
C GLU A 66 8.03 0.04 17.78
N LEU A 67 8.49 0.20 16.52
CA LEU A 67 8.38 1.47 15.81
C LEU A 67 6.91 1.90 15.67
N ASN A 68 6.01 1.01 15.25
CA ASN A 68 4.59 1.30 15.15
C ASN A 68 3.96 1.67 16.51
N LYS A 69 4.35 0.96 17.59
CA LYS A 69 3.89 1.27 18.93
C LYS A 69 4.37 2.65 19.40
N ARG A 70 5.63 3.02 19.12
CA ARG A 70 6.13 4.38 19.42
C ARG A 70 5.38 5.45 18.64
N ALA A 71 5.05 5.20 17.38
CA ALA A 71 4.30 6.13 16.54
C ALA A 71 2.86 6.42 17.06
N GLU A 72 2.31 5.61 17.98
CA GLU A 72 1.02 5.90 18.63
C GLU A 72 1.07 7.19 19.45
N THR A 73 2.23 7.52 20.01
CA THR A 73 2.44 8.68 20.88
C THR A 73 3.43 9.70 20.30
N ASP A 74 4.25 9.31 19.33
CA ASP A 74 5.26 10.16 18.70
C ASP A 74 4.95 10.38 17.22
N LYS A 75 4.27 11.49 16.91
CA LYS A 75 3.93 11.88 15.54
C LYS A 75 5.15 12.10 14.65
N SER A 76 6.32 12.40 15.23
CA SER A 76 7.54 12.67 14.44
C SER A 76 7.97 11.48 13.59
N ILE A 77 7.60 10.27 13.99
CA ILE A 77 7.84 9.04 13.23
C ILE A 77 7.02 9.04 11.94
N ASP A 78 5.73 9.35 12.03
CA ASP A 78 4.87 9.48 10.84
C ASP A 78 5.33 10.65 9.97
N ASP A 79 5.66 11.80 10.55
CA ASP A 79 6.15 12.96 9.81
C ASP A 79 7.44 12.67 9.01
N GLN A 80 8.35 11.84 9.55
CA GLN A 80 9.54 11.39 8.83
C GLN A 80 9.20 10.48 7.64
N ILE A 81 8.26 9.54 7.82
CA ILE A 81 7.80 8.65 6.77
C ILE A 81 7.10 9.44 5.67
N ASP A 82 6.26 10.38 6.04
CA ASP A 82 5.38 11.13 5.13
C ASP A 82 6.10 12.28 4.42
N SER A 83 7.24 12.75 4.96
CA SER A 83 8.05 13.81 4.34
C SER A 83 8.41 13.52 2.88
N VAL A 84 8.49 12.25 2.51
CA VAL A 84 8.82 11.79 1.14
C VAL A 84 7.69 12.11 0.17
N PHE A 85 6.43 12.08 0.58
CA PHE A 85 5.28 12.36 -0.31
C PHE A 85 5.33 13.75 -0.93
N LYS A 86 5.88 14.74 -0.22
CA LYS A 86 6.04 16.11 -0.73
C LYS A 86 6.88 16.19 -2.00
N ASN A 87 7.79 15.24 -2.19
CA ASN A 87 8.66 15.16 -3.36
C ASN A 87 8.06 14.27 -4.45
N LEU A 88 7.30 13.25 -4.08
CA LEU A 88 6.70 12.30 -5.02
C LEU A 88 5.61 12.95 -5.90
N SER A 89 4.85 13.91 -5.37
CA SER A 89 3.82 14.64 -6.13
C SER A 89 4.38 15.45 -7.32
N LYS A 90 5.70 15.68 -7.35
CA LYS A 90 6.39 16.45 -8.41
C LYS A 90 7.10 15.54 -9.42
N THR A 91 6.87 14.25 -9.38
CA THR A 91 7.53 13.33 -10.31
C THR A 91 7.04 13.53 -11.74
N ALA A 92 7.95 13.41 -12.69
CA ALA A 92 7.63 13.40 -14.12
C ALA A 92 7.49 11.96 -14.66
N LYS A 93 7.51 10.95 -13.80
CA LYS A 93 7.44 9.54 -14.16
C LYS A 93 6.21 8.88 -13.55
N ASN A 94 5.77 7.80 -14.19
CA ASN A 94 4.76 6.93 -13.59
C ASN A 94 5.24 6.44 -12.21
N LEU A 95 4.34 6.37 -11.24
CA LEU A 95 4.68 6.06 -9.86
C LEU A 95 3.68 5.09 -9.24
N VAL A 96 4.16 4.06 -8.60
CA VAL A 96 3.38 3.14 -7.77
C VAL A 96 3.80 3.30 -6.31
N VAL A 97 2.85 3.68 -5.47
CA VAL A 97 3.07 3.95 -4.04
C VAL A 97 2.33 2.94 -3.17
N ASP A 98 3.06 2.03 -2.53
CA ASP A 98 2.55 1.06 -1.56
C ASP A 98 2.58 1.69 -0.16
N SER A 99 1.47 2.32 0.24
CA SER A 99 1.33 2.99 1.54
C SER A 99 -0.13 3.16 1.93
N ARG A 100 -0.42 3.01 3.24
CA ARG A 100 -1.78 3.19 3.76
C ARG A 100 -2.32 4.61 3.62
N MET A 101 -1.44 5.61 3.68
CA MET A 101 -1.80 7.04 3.66
C MET A 101 -1.45 7.74 2.35
N ALA A 102 -0.87 7.03 1.36
CA ALA A 102 -0.43 7.65 0.11
C ALA A 102 -1.55 8.42 -0.60
N TYR A 103 -2.76 7.86 -0.66
CA TYR A 103 -3.91 8.48 -1.31
C TYR A 103 -4.32 9.83 -0.68
N HIS A 104 -4.04 10.02 0.61
CA HIS A 104 -4.27 11.28 1.31
C HIS A 104 -3.29 12.38 0.85
N PHE A 105 -2.04 12.01 0.62
CA PHE A 105 -0.98 12.94 0.20
C PHE A 105 -0.87 13.11 -1.32
N LEU A 106 -1.45 12.17 -2.08
CA LEU A 106 -1.43 12.13 -3.54
C LEU A 106 -2.87 12.04 -4.09
N PRO A 107 -3.68 13.09 -3.90
CA PRO A 107 -5.12 13.05 -4.22
C PRO A 107 -5.42 12.84 -5.71
N GLU A 108 -4.45 13.13 -6.59
CA GLU A 108 -4.55 12.95 -8.05
C GLU A 108 -4.18 11.53 -8.51
N SER A 109 -3.93 10.60 -7.58
CA SER A 109 -3.60 9.23 -7.89
C SER A 109 -4.84 8.37 -8.16
N PHE A 110 -4.68 7.29 -8.93
CA PHE A 110 -5.63 6.18 -8.91
C PHE A 110 -5.49 5.41 -7.59
N ARG A 111 -6.53 5.43 -6.76
CA ARG A 111 -6.48 5.01 -5.36
C ARG A 111 -7.08 3.63 -5.19
N ILE A 112 -6.22 2.67 -4.86
CA ILE A 112 -6.59 1.26 -4.69
C ILE A 112 -6.57 0.89 -3.23
N ARG A 113 -7.60 0.15 -2.78
CA ARG A 113 -7.62 -0.53 -1.50
C ARG A 113 -7.73 -2.04 -1.68
N LEU A 114 -6.81 -2.79 -1.05
CA LEU A 114 -6.88 -4.24 -0.98
C LEU A 114 -7.34 -4.68 0.41
N GLU A 115 -8.38 -5.49 0.47
CA GLU A 115 -8.89 -6.08 1.69
C GLU A 115 -8.69 -7.59 1.70
N VAL A 116 -8.57 -8.16 2.90
CA VAL A 116 -8.43 -9.61 3.07
C VAL A 116 -9.01 -10.03 4.42
N HIS A 117 -9.64 -11.20 4.46
CA HIS A 117 -10.09 -11.79 5.71
C HIS A 117 -8.90 -12.02 6.67
N PRO A 118 -8.97 -11.64 7.97
CA PRO A 118 -7.84 -11.70 8.89
C PRO A 118 -7.19 -13.07 8.99
N ARG A 119 -7.97 -14.16 9.00
CA ARG A 119 -7.46 -15.54 9.02
C ARG A 119 -6.62 -15.88 7.79
N VAL A 120 -7.06 -15.45 6.59
CA VAL A 120 -6.32 -15.64 5.34
C VAL A 120 -5.04 -14.81 5.35
N ALA A 121 -5.12 -13.58 5.84
CA ALA A 121 -3.95 -12.72 6.03
C ALA A 121 -2.91 -13.38 6.95
N ALA A 122 -3.35 -13.94 8.10
CA ALA A 122 -2.48 -14.64 9.04
C ALA A 122 -1.76 -15.83 8.38
N THR A 123 -2.50 -16.63 7.60
CA THR A 123 -1.93 -17.76 6.86
C THR A 123 -0.86 -17.31 5.86
N ARG A 124 -1.13 -16.24 5.10
CA ARG A 124 -0.18 -15.68 4.14
C ARG A 124 1.07 -15.13 4.81
N ILE A 125 0.90 -14.43 5.95
CA ILE A 125 2.01 -13.86 6.73
C ILE A 125 2.88 -14.95 7.35
N LYS A 126 2.28 -16.03 7.88
CA LYS A 126 3.03 -17.16 8.44
C LYS A 126 3.94 -17.84 7.41
N GLY A 127 3.52 -17.86 6.14
CA GLY A 127 4.31 -18.41 5.02
C GLY A 127 5.36 -17.45 4.46
N ASP A 128 5.37 -16.18 4.87
CA ASP A 128 6.25 -15.14 4.29
C ASP A 128 7.51 -14.92 5.14
N THR A 129 8.59 -15.62 4.78
CA THR A 129 9.89 -15.50 5.47
C THR A 129 10.58 -14.14 5.27
N SER A 130 10.12 -13.30 4.35
CA SER A 130 10.68 -11.97 4.11
C SER A 130 10.30 -10.94 5.19
N ARG A 131 9.39 -11.29 6.10
CA ARG A 131 8.90 -10.44 7.20
C ARG A 131 9.65 -10.66 8.50
N ILE A 132 10.93 -10.96 8.41
CA ILE A 132 11.82 -11.07 9.59
C ILE A 132 11.79 -9.74 10.35
N GLY A 133 11.46 -9.78 11.66
CA GLY A 133 11.38 -8.59 12.52
C GLY A 133 9.98 -8.00 12.74
N GLU A 134 8.93 -8.56 12.14
CA GLU A 134 7.54 -8.14 12.44
C GLU A 134 6.96 -8.81 13.70
N GLY A 135 7.71 -9.70 14.36
CA GLY A 135 7.35 -10.43 15.59
C GLY A 135 7.55 -11.94 15.45
N THR A 136 7.71 -12.62 16.57
CA THR A 136 7.72 -14.09 16.63
C THR A 136 6.36 -14.55 17.13
N TYR A 137 5.65 -15.33 16.33
CA TYR A 137 4.31 -15.80 16.65
C TYR A 137 4.29 -17.34 16.70
N ASN A 138 3.63 -17.90 17.69
CA ASN A 138 3.55 -19.36 17.90
C ASN A 138 2.34 -19.98 17.19
N SER A 139 1.29 -19.18 16.90
CA SER A 139 0.05 -19.67 16.30
C SER A 139 -0.53 -18.71 15.26
N LEU A 140 -1.46 -19.20 14.43
CA LEU A 140 -2.22 -18.36 13.51
C LEU A 140 -3.13 -17.38 14.24
N GLU A 141 -3.65 -17.78 15.38
CA GLU A 141 -4.52 -16.97 16.25
C GLU A 141 -3.75 -15.75 16.78
N GLU A 142 -2.50 -15.93 17.19
CA GLU A 142 -1.63 -14.83 17.63
C GLU A 142 -1.36 -13.84 16.48
N ILE A 143 -1.09 -14.34 15.26
CA ILE A 143 -0.88 -13.49 14.08
C ILE A 143 -2.17 -12.72 13.76
N GLU A 144 -3.31 -13.38 13.76
CA GLU A 144 -4.62 -12.76 13.49
C GLU A 144 -4.93 -11.66 14.50
N ALA A 145 -4.71 -11.92 15.78
CA ALA A 145 -4.88 -10.93 16.86
C ALA A 145 -3.94 -9.72 16.66
N ALA A 146 -2.68 -9.96 16.31
CA ALA A 146 -1.70 -8.90 16.06
C ALA A 146 -2.07 -8.04 14.83
N ILE A 147 -2.57 -8.66 13.75
CA ILE A 147 -3.07 -7.97 12.55
C ILE A 147 -4.23 -7.04 12.92
N ASN A 148 -5.21 -7.55 13.68
CA ASN A 148 -6.39 -6.79 14.07
C ASN A 148 -6.02 -5.63 15.01
N ALA A 149 -5.18 -5.87 16.01
CA ALA A 149 -4.69 -4.83 16.91
C ALA A 149 -3.96 -3.72 16.15
N ARG A 150 -3.07 -4.09 15.22
CA ARG A 150 -2.34 -3.13 14.40
C ARG A 150 -3.29 -2.33 13.48
N LYS A 151 -4.28 -2.99 12.87
CA LYS A 151 -5.26 -2.33 12.00
C LYS A 151 -6.04 -1.26 12.77
N LEU A 152 -6.47 -1.59 14.00
CA LEU A 152 -7.19 -0.66 14.87
C LEU A 152 -6.30 0.52 15.28
N SER A 153 -5.10 0.26 15.79
CA SER A 153 -4.14 1.28 16.22
C SER A 153 -3.79 2.25 15.08
N GLU A 154 -3.51 1.73 13.87
CA GLU A 154 -3.21 2.57 12.72
C GLU A 154 -4.42 3.42 12.30
N ARG A 155 -5.64 2.85 12.29
CA ARG A 155 -6.87 3.59 11.98
C ARG A 155 -7.09 4.75 12.93
N GLU A 156 -7.03 4.50 14.26
CA GLU A 156 -7.21 5.51 15.29
C GLU A 156 -6.15 6.61 15.19
N ARG A 157 -4.89 6.24 14.93
CA ARG A 157 -3.77 7.15 14.77
C ARG A 157 -3.98 8.06 13.55
N PHE A 158 -4.38 7.53 12.41
CA PHE A 158 -4.57 8.31 11.20
C PHE A 158 -5.80 9.21 11.27
N ILE A 159 -6.88 8.80 11.94
CA ILE A 159 -8.00 9.69 12.24
C ILE A 159 -7.51 10.86 13.10
N ARG A 160 -6.72 10.59 14.14
CA ARG A 160 -6.22 11.62 15.07
C ARG A 160 -5.27 12.62 14.41
N TYR A 161 -4.34 12.13 13.59
CA TYR A 161 -3.27 12.97 13.03
C TYR A 161 -3.62 13.62 11.70
N TYR A 162 -4.47 13.00 10.90
CA TYR A 162 -4.76 13.41 9.53
C TYR A 162 -6.25 13.61 9.25
N SER A 163 -7.12 13.37 10.25
CA SER A 163 -8.59 13.39 10.07
C SER A 163 -9.05 12.45 8.94
N THR A 164 -8.33 11.35 8.75
CA THR A 164 -8.54 10.42 7.63
C THR A 164 -8.82 9.02 8.16
N ASP A 165 -10.00 8.50 7.83
CA ASP A 165 -10.34 7.11 8.11
C ASP A 165 -9.94 6.21 6.93
N ILE A 166 -8.87 5.44 7.10
CA ILE A 166 -8.39 4.51 6.06
C ILE A 166 -9.36 3.34 5.78
N ALA A 167 -10.38 3.15 6.59
CA ALA A 167 -11.43 2.15 6.38
C ALA A 167 -12.62 2.70 5.57
N ASP A 168 -12.71 3.99 5.36
CA ASP A 168 -13.75 4.60 4.53
C ASP A 168 -13.48 4.31 3.05
N HIS A 169 -14.38 3.55 2.42
CA HIS A 169 -14.27 3.17 1.01
C HIS A 169 -14.45 4.36 0.06
N ALA A 170 -15.11 5.42 0.47
CA ALA A 170 -15.31 6.62 -0.36
C ALA A 170 -13.97 7.32 -0.72
N GLY A 171 -12.90 7.04 0.01
CA GLY A 171 -11.56 7.54 -0.27
C GLY A 171 -10.84 6.83 -1.43
N TYR A 172 -11.42 5.77 -2.03
CA TYR A 172 -10.74 4.93 -3.03
C TYR A 172 -11.53 4.86 -4.33
N ASP A 173 -10.81 4.77 -5.46
CA ASP A 173 -11.40 4.58 -6.78
C ASP A 173 -11.70 3.09 -7.04
N LEU A 174 -10.95 2.19 -6.38
CA LEU A 174 -11.13 0.75 -6.48
C LEU A 174 -10.89 0.06 -5.14
N VAL A 175 -11.85 -0.76 -4.69
CA VAL A 175 -11.71 -1.64 -3.53
C VAL A 175 -11.78 -3.09 -3.98
N VAL A 176 -10.76 -3.89 -3.67
CA VAL A 176 -10.68 -5.30 -4.07
C VAL A 176 -10.54 -6.19 -2.85
N ASN A 177 -11.47 -7.13 -2.67
CA ASN A 177 -11.34 -8.19 -1.68
C ASN A 177 -10.52 -9.35 -2.26
N THR A 178 -9.33 -9.56 -1.70
CA THR A 178 -8.36 -10.57 -2.18
C THR A 178 -8.45 -11.89 -1.43
N THR A 179 -9.46 -12.09 -0.57
CA THR A 179 -9.58 -13.27 0.30
C THR A 179 -9.51 -14.57 -0.48
N SER A 180 -10.29 -14.68 -1.55
CA SER A 180 -10.40 -15.88 -2.40
C SER A 180 -9.89 -15.67 -3.82
N ALA A 181 -9.41 -14.47 -4.15
CA ALA A 181 -8.95 -14.15 -5.50
C ALA A 181 -7.52 -14.65 -5.73
N ALA A 182 -7.28 -15.23 -6.90
CA ALA A 182 -5.94 -15.53 -7.37
C ALA A 182 -5.17 -14.22 -7.64
N PRO A 183 -3.86 -14.17 -7.36
CA PRO A 183 -3.05 -12.98 -7.57
C PRO A 183 -3.14 -12.40 -8.98
N GLU A 184 -3.13 -13.26 -9.98
CA GLU A 184 -3.17 -12.91 -11.40
C GLU A 184 -4.49 -12.20 -11.75
N VAL A 185 -5.62 -12.71 -11.24
CA VAL A 185 -6.95 -12.11 -11.43
C VAL A 185 -7.02 -10.72 -10.80
N VAL A 186 -6.44 -10.53 -9.61
CA VAL A 186 -6.37 -9.21 -8.97
C VAL A 186 -5.58 -8.23 -9.85
N VAL A 187 -4.45 -8.65 -10.40
CA VAL A 187 -3.61 -7.82 -11.28
C VAL A 187 -4.38 -7.45 -12.56
N GLU A 188 -5.06 -8.40 -13.19
CA GLU A 188 -5.85 -8.15 -14.41
C GLU A 188 -6.98 -7.15 -14.17
N VAL A 189 -7.78 -7.36 -13.12
CA VAL A 189 -8.88 -6.46 -12.76
C VAL A 189 -8.38 -5.05 -12.47
N VAL A 190 -7.32 -4.93 -11.68
CA VAL A 190 -6.74 -3.62 -11.34
C VAL A 190 -6.23 -2.92 -12.60
N ASN A 191 -5.50 -3.61 -13.48
CA ASN A 191 -5.01 -3.00 -14.73
C ASN A 191 -6.16 -2.52 -15.61
N ALA A 192 -7.21 -3.32 -15.79
CA ALA A 192 -8.37 -2.93 -16.57
C ALA A 192 -9.06 -1.66 -16.02
N CYS A 193 -9.15 -1.55 -14.68
CA CYS A 193 -9.70 -0.34 -14.04
C CYS A 193 -8.81 0.89 -14.24
N ILE A 194 -7.48 0.74 -14.14
CA ILE A 194 -6.54 1.84 -14.38
C ILE A 194 -6.59 2.30 -15.85
N GLU A 195 -6.68 1.36 -16.80
CA GLU A 195 -6.76 1.67 -18.24
C GLU A 195 -8.06 2.39 -18.61
N ALA A 196 -9.12 2.21 -17.80
CA ALA A 196 -10.42 2.85 -18.00
C ALA A 196 -10.57 4.21 -17.29
N TRP A 197 -9.67 4.52 -16.37
CA TRP A 197 -9.67 5.75 -15.56
C TRP A 197 -9.05 6.92 -16.30
#